data_5cafe2e337172e14b909a073ecae6cde
#
_entry.id   5cafe2e337172e14b909a073ecae6cde
#
_cell.length_a   1.000
_cell.length_b   1.000
_cell.length_c   1.000
_cell.angle_alpha   90.00
_cell.angle_beta   90.00
_cell.angle_gamma   90.00
#
_symmetry.space_group_name_H-M   'P 1'
#
loop_
_entity.id
_entity.type
_entity.pdbx_description
1 polymer ?
#
loop_
_entity_poly.entity_id
_entity_poly.type
_entity_poly.pdbx_seq_one_letter_code
_entity_poly.pdbx_strand_id
1 'polypeptide(L)'
;MTDTPPSSAPTPAPAVAERLGPFRVKRLLVVLILTALAFWPGRLGELTRELMVDAYTQVSVFVATTLLLFYGAERLFNFDIGSALKGAKGAQVPLAALLGATPGCGGAVVVVAAYSSGNVGFGAVVATLTATMGDAAFLLIATRPEAALVVLPLSMVVGVLSGWIVDRIHRVEFRTITQGACELAPRIGRLRPQDILYLLLAVPGLVVGGAQLAQTELHAVFGVPILPIAIAGTFTGLLIWSTSILAAMTNPQDTPVTRMAEETAFISVWVIGAYLAYDYVAEFAGLDIAQMFETIAPLLPLMAILIGFIPGCGPQVLVATLFLNGVIPFSALIGNAISNDGDALFPAIALNPRAALVATAYSAVPALIVAYAFYWLAPGFMN
;
A
#
# COMPACT_ATOMS: atom_id res chain seq x y z
N MET A 1 -60.64 -3.06 -11.79
CA MET A 1 -59.36 -3.78 -11.91
C MET A 1 -58.32 -2.93 -11.19
N THR A 2 -58.02 -3.34 -9.96
CA THR A 2 -57.10 -2.61 -9.07
C THR A 2 -55.75 -3.33 -9.16
N ASP A 3 -54.80 -2.70 -9.84
CA ASP A 3 -53.43 -3.17 -9.90
C ASP A 3 -52.74 -2.88 -8.56
N THR A 4 -52.53 -3.93 -7.79
CA THR A 4 -51.62 -3.94 -6.63
C THR A 4 -50.20 -4.06 -7.14
N PRO A 5 -49.23 -3.16 -6.75
CA PRO A 5 -47.85 -3.32 -7.10
C PRO A 5 -47.22 -4.55 -6.42
N PRO A 6 -46.30 -5.24 -7.06
CA PRO A 6 -45.68 -6.43 -6.50
C PRO A 6 -44.92 -6.08 -5.22
N SER A 7 -45.19 -6.85 -4.18
CA SER A 7 -44.49 -6.83 -2.89
C SER A 7 -42.98 -6.96 -3.11
N SER A 8 -42.20 -5.92 -2.79
CA SER A 8 -40.76 -5.99 -2.71
C SER A 8 -40.34 -7.01 -1.66
N ALA A 9 -39.67 -8.06 -2.09
CA ALA A 9 -39.00 -9.00 -1.20
C ALA A 9 -38.07 -8.26 -0.23
N PRO A 10 -38.05 -8.61 1.06
CA PRO A 10 -37.19 -7.96 2.02
C PRO A 10 -35.70 -8.20 1.61
N THR A 11 -34.96 -7.13 1.41
CA THR A 11 -33.50 -7.17 1.23
C THR A 11 -32.90 -7.92 2.41
N PRO A 12 -32.04 -8.95 2.20
CA PRO A 12 -31.43 -9.65 3.31
C PRO A 12 -30.63 -8.65 4.13
N ALA A 13 -30.93 -8.55 5.41
CA ALA A 13 -30.20 -7.74 6.36
C ALA A 13 -28.69 -8.10 6.27
N PRO A 14 -27.76 -7.12 6.28
CA PRO A 14 -26.35 -7.40 6.24
C PRO A 14 -26.01 -8.33 7.40
N ALA A 15 -25.36 -9.46 7.10
CA ALA A 15 -24.96 -10.46 8.06
C ALA A 15 -24.29 -9.76 9.24
N VAL A 16 -24.89 -9.85 10.43
CA VAL A 16 -24.35 -9.30 11.67
C VAL A 16 -22.97 -9.91 11.84
N ALA A 17 -21.90 -9.12 11.63
CA ALA A 17 -20.54 -9.59 11.82
C ALA A 17 -20.46 -10.09 13.27
N GLU A 18 -20.18 -11.38 13.45
CA GLU A 18 -20.01 -11.98 14.76
C GLU A 18 -18.98 -11.14 15.54
N ARG A 19 -19.41 -10.53 16.63
CA ARG A 19 -18.59 -9.70 17.50
C ARG A 19 -18.49 -10.36 18.87
N LEU A 20 -17.28 -10.40 19.40
CA LEU A 20 -17.00 -10.78 20.79
C LEU A 20 -16.64 -9.49 21.55
N GLY A 21 -17.64 -8.84 22.15
CA GLY A 21 -17.46 -7.52 22.76
C GLY A 21 -17.04 -6.46 21.72
N PRO A 22 -15.95 -5.71 21.93
CA PRO A 22 -15.44 -4.72 20.98
C PRO A 22 -14.77 -5.33 19.75
N PHE A 23 -14.42 -6.64 19.78
CA PHE A 23 -13.61 -7.30 18.76
C PHE A 23 -14.47 -7.96 17.68
N ARG A 24 -13.99 -7.90 16.43
CA ARG A 24 -14.51 -8.73 15.33
C ARG A 24 -13.86 -10.11 15.40
N VAL A 25 -14.63 -11.18 15.50
CA VAL A 25 -14.14 -12.56 15.72
C VAL A 25 -13.07 -12.96 14.69
N LYS A 26 -13.30 -12.72 13.40
CA LYS A 26 -12.32 -13.06 12.36
C LYS A 26 -11.01 -12.30 12.51
N ARG A 27 -11.05 -11.01 12.87
CA ARG A 27 -9.86 -10.19 13.08
C ARG A 27 -9.14 -10.59 14.36
N LEU A 28 -9.88 -10.86 15.42
CA LEU A 28 -9.32 -11.37 16.67
C LEU A 28 -8.56 -12.68 16.45
N LEU A 29 -9.11 -13.59 15.64
CA LEU A 29 -8.44 -14.85 15.30
C LEU A 29 -7.10 -14.60 14.61
N VAL A 30 -7.04 -13.68 13.65
CA VAL A 30 -5.79 -13.30 12.98
C VAL A 30 -4.78 -12.74 13.99
N VAL A 31 -5.22 -11.83 14.88
CA VAL A 31 -4.34 -11.28 15.93
C VAL A 31 -3.82 -12.37 16.85
N LEU A 32 -4.67 -13.32 17.25
CA LEU A 32 -4.26 -14.45 18.09
C LEU A 32 -3.25 -15.36 17.38
N ILE A 33 -3.46 -15.63 16.09
CA ILE A 33 -2.50 -16.42 15.29
C ILE A 33 -1.15 -15.68 15.20
N LEU A 34 -1.15 -14.39 14.85
CA LEU A 34 0.08 -13.59 14.78
C LEU A 34 0.80 -13.53 16.11
N THR A 35 0.04 -13.36 17.21
CA THR A 35 0.59 -13.37 18.56
C THR A 35 1.20 -14.73 18.90
N ALA A 36 0.49 -15.82 18.61
CA ALA A 36 0.99 -17.17 18.85
C ALA A 36 2.26 -17.46 18.06
N LEU A 37 2.32 -17.04 16.79
CA LEU A 37 3.52 -17.16 15.95
C LEU A 37 4.69 -16.33 16.51
N ALA A 38 4.45 -15.09 16.92
CA ALA A 38 5.48 -14.21 17.49
C ALA A 38 6.09 -14.74 18.79
N PHE A 39 5.30 -15.47 19.60
CA PHE A 39 5.76 -16.11 20.83
C PHE A 39 6.11 -17.57 20.69
N TRP A 40 6.11 -18.10 19.45
CA TRP A 40 6.50 -19.48 19.20
C TRP A 40 7.99 -19.71 19.53
N PRO A 41 8.36 -20.82 20.15
CA PRO A 41 9.77 -21.11 20.45
C PRO A 41 10.58 -21.41 19.17
N GLY A 42 11.86 -21.00 19.18
CA GLY A 42 12.81 -21.26 18.10
C GLY A 42 12.72 -20.29 16.92
N ARG A 43 13.31 -20.70 15.78
CA ARG A 43 13.51 -19.85 14.59
C ARG A 43 12.20 -19.24 14.04
N LEU A 44 11.10 -19.97 14.12
CA LEU A 44 9.81 -19.46 13.64
C LEU A 44 9.36 -18.19 14.39
N GLY A 45 9.46 -18.21 15.73
CA GLY A 45 9.08 -17.04 16.52
C GLY A 45 10.06 -15.88 16.40
N GLU A 46 11.35 -16.17 16.25
CA GLU A 46 12.37 -15.14 15.99
C GLU A 46 12.08 -14.44 14.67
N LEU A 47 11.96 -15.19 13.59
CA LEU A 47 11.64 -14.67 12.25
C LEU A 47 10.33 -13.87 12.25
N THR A 48 9.29 -14.39 12.93
CA THR A 48 8.02 -13.65 13.03
C THR A 48 8.20 -12.28 13.69
N ARG A 49 8.94 -12.21 14.79
CA ARG A 49 9.20 -10.93 15.49
C ARG A 49 10.05 -9.98 14.65
N GLU A 50 11.09 -10.50 13.99
CA GLU A 50 11.92 -9.72 13.05
C GLU A 50 11.04 -9.08 11.98
N LEU A 51 10.21 -9.89 11.29
CA LEU A 51 9.33 -9.40 10.24
C LEU A 51 8.24 -8.43 10.73
N MET A 52 7.72 -8.62 11.94
CA MET A 52 6.79 -7.67 12.55
C MET A 52 7.46 -6.33 12.88
N VAL A 53 8.72 -6.36 13.32
CA VAL A 53 9.52 -5.16 13.56
C VAL A 53 9.81 -4.45 12.24
N ASP A 54 10.22 -5.19 11.22
CA ASP A 54 10.51 -4.65 9.90
C ASP A 54 9.26 -4.05 9.24
N ALA A 55 8.14 -4.75 9.28
CA ALA A 55 6.87 -4.23 8.80
C ALA A 55 6.45 -2.92 9.52
N TYR A 56 6.76 -2.80 10.81
CA TYR A 56 6.47 -1.59 11.55
C TYR A 56 7.44 -0.45 11.20
N THR A 57 8.74 -0.69 11.25
CA THR A 57 9.76 0.36 11.08
C THR A 57 9.97 0.78 9.63
N GLN A 58 9.79 -0.14 8.68
CA GLN A 58 10.02 0.13 7.26
C GLN A 58 8.74 0.55 6.52
N VAL A 59 7.56 0.14 6.98
CA VAL A 59 6.30 0.44 6.29
C VAL A 59 5.33 1.23 7.14
N SER A 60 4.90 0.68 8.28
CA SER A 60 3.78 1.26 9.05
C SER A 60 4.03 2.70 9.49
N VAL A 61 5.24 3.04 9.92
CA VAL A 61 5.56 4.41 10.38
C VAL A 61 5.61 5.41 9.23
N PHE A 62 6.04 5.00 8.04
CA PHE A 62 6.04 5.86 6.86
C PHE A 62 4.63 6.08 6.33
N VAL A 63 3.82 5.03 6.26
CA VAL A 63 2.39 5.12 5.90
C VAL A 63 1.66 6.03 6.90
N ALA A 64 1.87 5.83 8.21
CA ALA A 64 1.28 6.67 9.24
C ALA A 64 1.67 8.14 9.06
N THR A 65 2.95 8.42 8.83
CA THR A 65 3.45 9.79 8.64
C THR A 65 2.86 10.43 7.40
N THR A 66 2.85 9.71 6.28
CA THR A 66 2.32 10.20 5.01
C THR A 66 0.82 10.49 5.10
N LEU A 67 0.04 9.56 5.66
CA LEU A 67 -1.40 9.76 5.87
C LEU A 67 -1.68 10.92 6.83
N LEU A 68 -0.89 11.05 7.92
CA LEU A 68 -1.04 12.17 8.84
C LEU A 68 -0.74 13.52 8.19
N LEU A 69 0.28 13.58 7.33
CA LEU A 69 0.59 14.79 6.54
C LEU A 69 -0.55 15.14 5.59
N PHE A 70 -1.07 14.17 4.82
CA PHE A 70 -2.18 14.40 3.89
C PHE A 70 -3.45 14.84 4.61
N TYR A 71 -3.89 14.10 5.62
CA TYR A 71 -5.12 14.42 6.36
C TYR A 71 -4.96 15.66 7.24
N GLY A 72 -3.75 15.90 7.75
CA GLY A 72 -3.39 17.11 8.45
C GLY A 72 -3.46 18.34 7.54
N ALA A 73 -2.93 18.23 6.34
CA ALA A 73 -2.98 19.28 5.32
C ALA A 73 -4.42 19.55 4.86
N GLU A 74 -5.22 18.50 4.58
CA GLU A 74 -6.65 18.64 4.27
C GLU A 74 -7.38 19.49 5.33
N ARG A 75 -7.14 19.17 6.60
CA ARG A 75 -7.79 19.86 7.71
C ARG A 75 -7.26 21.28 7.93
N LEU A 76 -5.95 21.48 7.79
CA LEU A 76 -5.30 22.77 8.02
C LEU A 76 -5.69 23.79 6.95
N PHE A 77 -5.73 23.36 5.69
CA PHE A 77 -6.03 24.23 4.56
C PHE A 77 -7.51 24.21 4.18
N ASN A 78 -8.36 23.47 4.89
CA ASN A 78 -9.75 23.20 4.51
C ASN A 78 -9.87 22.76 3.04
N PHE A 79 -8.91 21.97 2.57
CA PHE A 79 -8.75 21.55 1.19
C PHE A 79 -8.98 20.05 1.09
N ASP A 80 -10.08 19.67 0.48
CA ASP A 80 -10.36 18.27 0.16
C ASP A 80 -9.66 17.91 -1.15
N ILE A 81 -8.62 17.07 -1.04
CA ILE A 81 -7.84 16.58 -2.19
C ILE A 81 -8.74 15.85 -3.19
N GLY A 82 -9.74 15.08 -2.69
CA GLY A 82 -10.71 14.41 -3.55
C GLY A 82 -11.56 15.36 -4.36
N SER A 83 -12.03 16.45 -3.75
CA SER A 83 -12.81 17.48 -4.46
C SER A 83 -11.96 18.32 -5.41
N ALA A 84 -10.70 18.57 -5.05
CA ALA A 84 -9.75 19.25 -5.92
C ALA A 84 -9.42 18.41 -7.17
N LEU A 85 -9.19 17.12 -7.01
CA LEU A 85 -9.02 16.18 -8.11
C LEU A 85 -10.26 16.14 -9.01
N LYS A 86 -11.47 16.19 -8.43
CA LYS A 86 -12.73 16.27 -9.19
C LYS A 86 -12.83 17.54 -10.01
N GLY A 87 -12.40 18.68 -9.45
CA GLY A 87 -12.37 19.98 -10.13
C GLY A 87 -11.35 20.07 -11.27
N ALA A 88 -10.30 19.28 -11.21
CA ALA A 88 -9.15 19.33 -12.12
C ALA A 88 -9.36 18.60 -13.47
N LYS A 89 -10.59 18.34 -13.88
CA LYS A 89 -11.02 17.58 -15.10
C LYS A 89 -9.91 17.07 -16.05
N GLY A 90 -9.22 17.94 -16.78
CA GLY A 90 -8.16 17.56 -17.72
C GLY A 90 -6.80 17.25 -17.07
N ALA A 91 -6.55 17.74 -15.85
CA ALA A 91 -5.32 17.52 -15.08
C ALA A 91 -5.46 16.38 -14.05
N GLN A 92 -6.61 15.71 -13.98
CA GLN A 92 -6.90 14.68 -13.00
C GLN A 92 -5.90 13.52 -13.05
N VAL A 93 -5.60 13.01 -14.24
CA VAL A 93 -4.65 11.92 -14.48
C VAL A 93 -3.21 12.33 -14.14
N PRO A 94 -2.67 13.47 -14.61
CA PRO A 94 -1.34 13.93 -14.19
C PRO A 94 -1.21 14.17 -12.68
N LEU A 95 -2.22 14.76 -12.03
CA LEU A 95 -2.21 14.96 -10.59
C LEU A 95 -2.25 13.64 -9.81
N ALA A 96 -3.05 12.69 -10.29
CA ALA A 96 -3.09 11.35 -9.70
C ALA A 96 -1.75 10.62 -9.84
N ALA A 97 -1.11 10.70 -11.01
CA ALA A 97 0.23 10.15 -11.23
C ALA A 97 1.28 10.82 -10.33
N LEU A 98 1.21 12.15 -10.16
CA LEU A 98 2.09 12.88 -9.25
C LEU A 98 1.92 12.41 -7.79
N LEU A 99 0.68 12.24 -7.33
CA LEU A 99 0.39 11.70 -6.01
C LEU A 99 0.91 10.25 -5.87
N GLY A 100 0.79 9.43 -6.92
CA GLY A 100 1.36 8.08 -6.94
C GLY A 100 2.89 8.08 -6.89
N ALA A 101 3.53 9.01 -7.60
CA ALA A 101 4.99 9.13 -7.65
C ALA A 101 5.61 9.74 -6.39
N THR A 102 4.80 10.28 -5.46
CA THR A 102 5.34 10.70 -4.16
C THR A 102 5.86 9.49 -3.38
N PRO A 103 7.08 9.57 -2.80
CA PRO A 103 7.59 8.48 -1.99
C PRO A 103 6.64 8.08 -0.87
N GLY A 104 6.43 6.77 -0.69
CA GLY A 104 5.40 6.22 0.21
C GLY A 104 4.06 5.98 -0.47
N CYS A 105 3.13 5.35 0.23
CA CYS A 105 1.87 4.88 -0.34
C CYS A 105 0.69 5.82 -0.13
N GLY A 106 0.85 6.89 0.67
CA GLY A 106 -0.25 7.77 1.08
C GLY A 106 -0.94 8.48 -0.09
N GLY A 107 -0.17 9.00 -1.05
CA GLY A 107 -0.74 9.67 -2.23
C GLY A 107 -1.59 8.73 -3.09
N ALA A 108 -1.12 7.50 -3.30
CA ALA A 108 -1.85 6.49 -4.05
C ALA A 108 -3.15 6.06 -3.33
N VAL A 109 -3.09 5.88 -2.01
CA VAL A 109 -4.26 5.57 -1.17
C VAL A 109 -5.34 6.65 -1.29
N VAL A 110 -4.95 7.93 -1.27
CA VAL A 110 -5.88 9.06 -1.43
C VAL A 110 -6.58 9.03 -2.79
N VAL A 111 -5.86 8.72 -3.87
CA VAL A 111 -6.48 8.62 -5.22
C VAL A 111 -7.45 7.44 -5.30
N VAL A 112 -7.10 6.29 -4.73
CA VAL A 112 -8.00 5.12 -4.65
C VAL A 112 -9.27 5.44 -3.86
N ALA A 113 -9.14 6.16 -2.74
CA ALA A 113 -10.28 6.63 -1.96
C ALA A 113 -11.16 7.63 -2.76
N ALA A 114 -10.52 8.57 -3.46
CA ALA A 114 -11.21 9.52 -4.32
C ALA A 114 -11.97 8.85 -5.48
N TYR A 115 -11.41 7.77 -6.04
CA TYR A 115 -12.11 6.94 -7.03
C TYR A 115 -13.34 6.26 -6.44
N SER A 116 -13.20 5.64 -5.29
CA SER A 116 -14.32 4.98 -4.60
C SER A 116 -15.45 5.95 -4.23
N SER A 117 -15.10 7.20 -3.93
CA SER A 117 -16.04 8.29 -3.65
C SER A 117 -16.61 8.94 -4.93
N GLY A 118 -16.20 8.51 -6.12
CA GLY A 118 -16.69 9.07 -7.38
C GLY A 118 -16.06 10.40 -7.80
N ASN A 119 -14.98 10.82 -7.16
CA ASN A 119 -14.32 12.10 -7.43
C ASN A 119 -13.32 12.05 -8.59
N VAL A 120 -12.77 10.88 -8.90
CA VAL A 120 -11.81 10.68 -10.00
C VAL A 120 -12.24 9.55 -10.93
N GLY A 121 -11.74 9.57 -12.18
CA GLY A 121 -11.94 8.53 -13.19
C GLY A 121 -11.04 7.30 -12.98
N PHE A 122 -11.34 6.22 -13.69
CA PHE A 122 -10.56 4.97 -13.60
C PHE A 122 -9.13 5.15 -14.13
N GLY A 123 -8.91 5.97 -15.17
CA GLY A 123 -7.58 6.29 -15.66
C GLY A 123 -6.69 6.99 -14.62
N ALA A 124 -7.28 7.76 -13.70
CA ALA A 124 -6.52 8.33 -12.59
C ALA A 124 -6.02 7.25 -11.61
N VAL A 125 -6.81 6.20 -11.36
CA VAL A 125 -6.37 5.04 -10.55
C VAL A 125 -5.22 4.31 -11.24
N VAL A 126 -5.36 4.01 -12.53
CA VAL A 126 -4.28 3.35 -13.29
C VAL A 126 -3.02 4.21 -13.31
N ALA A 127 -3.15 5.52 -13.53
CA ALA A 127 -2.02 6.44 -13.52
C ALA A 127 -1.27 6.46 -12.19
N THR A 128 -2.01 6.51 -11.09
CA THR A 128 -1.42 6.55 -9.75
C THR A 128 -0.74 5.23 -9.38
N LEU A 129 -1.39 4.09 -9.65
CA LEU A 129 -0.81 2.78 -9.37
C LEU A 129 0.44 2.51 -10.23
N THR A 130 0.40 2.85 -11.53
CA THR A 130 1.56 2.73 -12.43
C THR A 130 2.74 3.64 -12.04
N ALA A 131 2.47 4.79 -11.43
CA ALA A 131 3.48 5.76 -11.02
C ALA A 131 4.05 5.50 -9.62
N THR A 132 3.39 4.68 -8.80
CA THR A 132 3.81 4.49 -7.41
C THR A 132 4.98 3.54 -7.30
N MET A 133 5.93 3.92 -6.47
CA MET A 133 7.07 3.09 -6.10
C MET A 133 7.07 2.75 -4.61
N GLY A 134 6.04 3.18 -3.88
CA GLY A 134 5.92 2.91 -2.45
C GLY A 134 7.17 3.28 -1.66
N ASP A 135 7.51 2.43 -0.69
CA ASP A 135 8.64 2.66 0.22
C ASP A 135 10.00 2.37 -0.44
N ALA A 136 10.04 1.60 -1.52
CA ALA A 136 11.29 1.39 -2.28
C ALA A 136 11.81 2.70 -2.90
N ALA A 137 10.96 3.71 -3.07
CA ALA A 137 11.40 5.05 -3.48
C ALA A 137 12.36 5.67 -2.47
N PHE A 138 12.07 5.56 -1.17
CA PHE A 138 12.95 6.05 -0.11
C PHE A 138 14.29 5.32 -0.12
N LEU A 139 14.26 3.99 -0.27
CA LEU A 139 15.47 3.19 -0.35
C LEU A 139 16.35 3.62 -1.53
N LEU A 140 15.77 3.80 -2.73
CA LEU A 140 16.52 4.27 -3.91
C LEU A 140 17.04 5.69 -3.73
N ILE A 141 16.25 6.61 -3.20
CA ILE A 141 16.67 8.00 -2.95
C ILE A 141 17.86 8.03 -1.99
N ALA A 142 17.83 7.19 -0.95
CA ALA A 142 18.88 7.17 0.06
C ALA A 142 20.20 6.51 -0.43
N THR A 143 20.09 5.46 -1.27
CA THR A 143 21.25 4.61 -1.62
C THR A 143 21.78 4.86 -3.03
N ARG A 144 20.91 5.07 -4.02
CA ARG A 144 21.26 5.37 -5.43
C ARG A 144 20.37 6.47 -5.99
N PRO A 145 20.57 7.74 -5.58
CA PRO A 145 19.73 8.87 -5.98
C PRO A 145 19.67 9.07 -7.51
N GLU A 146 20.71 8.71 -8.23
CA GLU A 146 20.73 8.74 -9.70
C GLU A 146 19.71 7.76 -10.31
N ALA A 147 19.52 6.58 -9.74
CA ALA A 147 18.51 5.64 -10.18
C ALA A 147 17.10 6.15 -9.83
N ALA A 148 16.93 6.71 -8.64
CA ALA A 148 15.65 7.31 -8.23
C ALA A 148 15.24 8.46 -9.15
N LEU A 149 16.19 9.34 -9.56
CA LEU A 149 15.94 10.44 -10.49
C LEU A 149 15.52 9.99 -11.90
N VAL A 150 15.80 8.75 -12.28
CA VAL A 150 15.30 8.18 -13.53
C VAL A 150 13.98 7.43 -13.33
N VAL A 151 13.92 6.55 -12.34
CA VAL A 151 12.77 5.67 -12.11
C VAL A 151 11.51 6.48 -11.78
N LEU A 152 11.58 7.42 -10.84
CA LEU A 152 10.39 8.15 -10.38
C LEU A 152 9.76 9.03 -11.48
N PRO A 153 10.52 9.89 -12.22
CA PRO A 153 9.93 10.66 -13.30
C PRO A 153 9.44 9.76 -14.47
N LEU A 154 10.19 8.70 -14.77
CA LEU A 154 9.80 7.78 -15.83
C LEU A 154 8.50 7.04 -15.51
N SER A 155 8.37 6.49 -14.31
CA SER A 155 7.14 5.85 -13.85
C SER A 155 5.96 6.83 -13.85
N MET A 156 6.18 8.09 -13.42
CA MET A 156 5.18 9.14 -13.48
C MET A 156 4.72 9.42 -14.92
N VAL A 157 5.64 9.59 -15.86
CA VAL A 157 5.31 9.84 -17.28
C VAL A 157 4.56 8.64 -17.85
N VAL A 158 5.01 7.43 -17.61
CA VAL A 158 4.35 6.19 -18.03
C VAL A 158 2.95 6.09 -17.41
N GLY A 159 2.81 6.42 -16.14
CA GLY A 159 1.53 6.46 -15.43
C GLY A 159 0.54 7.45 -16.07
N VAL A 160 0.98 8.67 -16.38
CA VAL A 160 0.15 9.68 -17.07
C VAL A 160 -0.32 9.18 -18.44
N LEU A 161 0.61 8.64 -19.23
CA LEU A 161 0.29 8.13 -20.58
C LEU A 161 -0.69 6.95 -20.49
N SER A 162 -0.45 6.02 -19.58
CA SER A 162 -1.32 4.86 -19.35
C SER A 162 -2.71 5.28 -18.88
N GLY A 163 -2.80 6.21 -17.95
CA GLY A 163 -4.08 6.73 -17.48
C GLY A 163 -4.89 7.41 -18.58
N TRP A 164 -4.27 8.22 -19.44
CA TRP A 164 -4.96 8.85 -20.56
C TRP A 164 -5.41 7.83 -21.61
N ILE A 165 -4.59 6.81 -21.87
CA ILE A 165 -4.96 5.72 -22.80
C ILE A 165 -6.16 4.96 -22.23
N VAL A 166 -6.11 4.62 -20.95
CA VAL A 166 -7.20 3.89 -20.28
C VAL A 166 -8.49 4.70 -20.27
N ASP A 167 -8.45 5.99 -19.98
CA ASP A 167 -9.65 6.84 -20.03
C ASP A 167 -10.28 6.91 -21.43
N ARG A 168 -9.48 6.72 -22.50
CA ARG A 168 -10.00 6.69 -23.88
C ARG A 168 -10.57 5.32 -24.28
N ILE A 169 -9.96 4.24 -23.83
CA ILE A 169 -10.29 2.87 -24.24
C ILE A 169 -11.32 2.26 -23.31
N HIS A 170 -11.14 2.47 -22.01
CA HIS A 170 -11.95 1.84 -20.98
C HIS A 170 -13.13 2.72 -20.63
N ARG A 171 -14.29 2.40 -21.20
CA ARG A 171 -15.53 3.13 -20.98
C ARG A 171 -16.40 2.55 -19.86
N VAL A 172 -16.00 1.42 -19.30
CA VAL A 172 -16.75 0.75 -18.25
C VAL A 172 -16.32 1.32 -16.90
N GLU A 173 -17.20 2.01 -16.21
CA GLU A 173 -16.98 2.37 -14.82
C GLU A 173 -17.27 1.17 -13.94
N PHE A 174 -16.28 0.69 -13.19
CA PHE A 174 -16.44 -0.40 -12.21
C PHE A 174 -17.20 0.04 -10.96
N ARG A 175 -17.61 1.31 -10.91
CA ARG A 175 -18.46 1.80 -9.84
C ARG A 175 -19.81 1.12 -9.98
N THR A 176 -20.18 0.27 -9.06
CA THR A 176 -21.58 0.02 -8.77
C THR A 176 -22.15 1.33 -8.27
N ILE A 177 -22.78 2.10 -9.16
CA ILE A 177 -23.63 3.20 -8.74
C ILE A 177 -24.81 2.53 -8.04
N THR A 178 -24.64 2.22 -6.78
CA THR A 178 -25.75 2.12 -5.88
C THR A 178 -26.25 3.56 -5.79
N GLN A 179 -27.24 3.91 -6.61
CA GLN A 179 -28.07 5.11 -6.45
C GLN A 179 -28.84 4.92 -5.13
N GLY A 180 -28.18 5.21 -4.06
CA GLY A 180 -28.69 5.13 -2.72
C GLY A 180 -27.52 5.30 -1.81
N ALA A 181 -27.30 6.52 -1.36
CA ALA A 181 -26.37 6.90 -0.32
C ALA A 181 -25.01 6.16 -0.45
N CYS A 182 -23.99 6.88 -0.86
CA CYS A 182 -22.66 6.58 -0.38
C CYS A 182 -22.82 6.49 1.15
N GLU A 183 -22.98 5.28 1.69
CA GLU A 183 -22.95 5.08 3.13
C GLU A 183 -21.55 5.53 3.52
N LEU A 184 -21.46 6.78 3.95
CA LEU A 184 -20.26 7.33 4.56
C LEU A 184 -19.82 6.30 5.59
N ALA A 185 -18.56 5.87 5.51
CA ALA A 185 -18.02 4.96 6.50
C ALA A 185 -18.41 5.45 7.90
N PRO A 186 -18.80 4.55 8.81
CA PRO A 186 -19.31 4.97 10.10
C PRO A 186 -18.27 5.84 10.80
N ARG A 187 -18.71 6.98 11.30
CA ARG A 187 -17.85 7.93 12.01
C ARG A 187 -17.40 7.33 13.34
N ILE A 188 -16.09 7.39 13.61
CA ILE A 188 -15.52 6.94 14.88
C ILE A 188 -15.80 7.96 15.98
N GLY A 189 -15.79 9.25 15.61
CA GLY A 189 -16.17 10.36 16.46
C GLY A 189 -15.00 10.92 17.27
N ARG A 190 -14.85 10.50 18.53
CA ARG A 190 -13.82 11.05 19.42
C ARG A 190 -12.45 10.43 19.15
N LEU A 191 -11.38 11.25 19.31
CA LEU A 191 -10.01 10.77 19.35
C LEU A 191 -9.86 9.77 20.50
N ARG A 192 -9.39 8.57 20.20
CA ARG A 192 -9.27 7.49 21.19
C ARG A 192 -7.87 7.44 21.78
N PRO A 193 -7.69 6.98 23.03
CA PRO A 193 -6.36 6.83 23.62
C PRO A 193 -5.41 5.96 22.78
N GLN A 194 -5.93 4.93 22.13
CA GLN A 194 -5.15 4.05 21.24
C GLN A 194 -4.61 4.75 19.99
N ASP A 195 -5.34 5.74 19.45
CA ASP A 195 -4.90 6.53 18.30
C ASP A 195 -3.73 7.44 18.69
N ILE A 196 -3.80 8.04 19.90
CA ILE A 196 -2.74 8.86 20.46
C ILE A 196 -1.51 7.99 20.78
N LEU A 197 -1.72 6.82 21.38
CA LEU A 197 -0.63 5.88 21.67
C LEU A 197 0.08 5.46 20.39
N TYR A 198 -0.68 5.15 19.34
CA TYR A 198 -0.10 4.80 18.04
C TYR A 198 0.74 5.93 17.45
N LEU A 199 0.24 7.17 17.51
CA LEU A 199 0.98 8.35 17.08
C LEU A 199 2.28 8.54 17.89
N LEU A 200 2.22 8.39 19.21
CA LEU A 200 3.41 8.52 20.08
C LEU A 200 4.46 7.44 19.78
N LEU A 201 4.04 6.24 19.42
CA LEU A 201 4.94 5.16 19.01
C LEU A 201 5.46 5.34 17.58
N ALA A 202 4.66 5.93 16.68
CA ALA A 202 5.07 6.19 15.30
C ALA A 202 6.23 7.18 15.22
N VAL A 203 6.33 8.16 16.12
CA VAL A 203 7.43 9.15 16.10
C VAL A 203 8.81 8.50 16.31
N PRO A 204 9.09 7.75 17.38
CA PRO A 204 10.36 7.04 17.52
C PRO A 204 10.53 5.96 16.44
N GLY A 205 9.45 5.29 16.01
CA GLY A 205 9.48 4.34 14.90
C GLY A 205 9.97 4.98 13.61
N LEU A 206 9.50 6.19 13.28
CA LEU A 206 9.95 6.93 12.10
C LEU A 206 11.43 7.30 12.15
N VAL A 207 11.95 7.63 13.34
CA VAL A 207 13.39 7.88 13.51
C VAL A 207 14.20 6.61 13.23
N VAL A 208 13.73 5.45 13.71
CA VAL A 208 14.35 4.15 13.42
C VAL A 208 14.29 3.82 11.93
N GLY A 209 13.10 3.89 11.34
CA GLY A 209 12.91 3.60 9.91
C GLY A 209 13.75 4.52 9.02
N GLY A 210 13.81 5.82 9.34
CA GLY A 210 14.65 6.79 8.64
C GLY A 210 16.16 6.48 8.75
N ALA A 211 16.61 6.03 9.92
CA ALA A 211 17.99 5.61 10.12
C ALA A 211 18.31 4.32 9.34
N GLN A 212 17.38 3.34 9.34
CA GLN A 212 17.52 2.12 8.55
C GLN A 212 17.63 2.44 7.04
N LEU A 213 16.79 3.37 6.53
CA LEU A 213 16.88 3.83 5.15
C LEU A 213 18.23 4.51 4.84
N ALA A 214 18.76 5.27 5.79
CA ALA A 214 20.09 5.90 5.68
C ALA A 214 21.25 4.90 5.95
N GLN A 215 20.93 3.60 6.05
CA GLN A 215 21.90 2.53 6.38
C GLN A 215 22.69 2.80 7.67
N THR A 216 22.09 3.50 8.61
CA THR A 216 22.66 3.80 9.93
C THR A 216 22.05 2.87 10.95
N GLU A 217 22.87 2.04 11.59
CA GLU A 217 22.39 1.15 12.65
C GLU A 217 22.12 1.95 13.94
N LEU A 218 20.85 2.07 14.28
CA LEU A 218 20.42 2.55 15.58
C LEU A 218 20.02 1.35 16.46
N HIS A 219 20.53 1.29 17.65
CA HIS A 219 20.15 0.23 18.61
C HIS A 219 19.11 0.71 19.62
N ALA A 220 19.00 2.01 19.82
CA ALA A 220 18.05 2.62 20.75
C ALA A 220 17.65 4.03 20.30
N VAL A 221 16.44 4.45 20.63
CA VAL A 221 15.91 5.81 20.41
C VAL A 221 15.41 6.33 21.75
N PHE A 222 15.86 7.54 22.12
CA PHE A 222 15.57 8.13 23.44
C PHE A 222 15.94 7.22 24.64
N GLY A 223 16.98 6.39 24.51
CA GLY A 223 17.40 5.44 25.53
C GLY A 223 16.57 4.16 25.63
N VAL A 224 15.57 3.97 24.77
CA VAL A 224 14.75 2.76 24.70
C VAL A 224 15.21 1.90 23.51
N PRO A 225 15.45 0.58 23.69
CA PRO A 225 15.76 -0.32 22.59
C PRO A 225 14.65 -0.31 21.52
N ILE A 226 15.02 -0.59 20.25
CA ILE A 226 14.08 -0.54 19.12
C ILE A 226 12.99 -1.60 19.22
N LEU A 227 13.38 -2.82 19.60
CA LEU A 227 12.47 -3.97 19.63
C LEU A 227 11.18 -3.72 20.43
N PRO A 228 11.22 -3.23 21.71
CA PRO A 228 9.99 -2.96 22.43
C PRO A 228 9.15 -1.83 21.82
N ILE A 229 9.75 -0.82 21.18
CA ILE A 229 9.02 0.26 20.51
C ILE A 229 8.25 -0.32 19.31
N ALA A 230 8.93 -1.08 18.45
CA ALA A 230 8.34 -1.66 17.24
C ALA A 230 7.26 -2.70 17.58
N ILE A 231 7.53 -3.57 18.55
CA ILE A 231 6.54 -4.55 19.04
C ILE A 231 5.32 -3.84 19.62
N ALA A 232 5.51 -2.83 20.47
CA ALA A 232 4.40 -2.06 21.03
C ALA A 232 3.59 -1.35 19.93
N GLY A 233 4.25 -0.78 18.93
CA GLY A 233 3.61 -0.16 17.77
C GLY A 233 2.79 -1.16 16.95
N THR A 234 3.38 -2.30 16.64
CA THR A 234 2.70 -3.38 15.91
C THR A 234 1.47 -3.88 16.68
N PHE A 235 1.60 -4.20 17.96
CA PHE A 235 0.45 -4.68 18.76
C PHE A 235 -0.61 -3.60 18.95
N THR A 236 -0.22 -2.32 19.06
CA THR A 236 -1.20 -1.21 19.07
C THR A 236 -1.96 -1.14 17.74
N GLY A 237 -1.28 -1.27 16.61
CA GLY A 237 -1.92 -1.38 15.30
C GLY A 237 -2.89 -2.57 15.20
N LEU A 238 -2.45 -3.76 15.63
CA LEU A 238 -3.30 -4.95 15.68
C LEU A 238 -4.55 -4.76 16.56
N LEU A 239 -4.39 -4.08 17.71
CA LEU A 239 -5.50 -3.75 18.60
C LEU A 239 -6.49 -2.79 17.92
N ILE A 240 -6.01 -1.72 17.29
CA ILE A 240 -6.83 -0.77 16.53
C ILE A 240 -7.60 -1.53 15.45
N TRP A 241 -6.91 -2.33 14.62
CA TRP A 241 -7.53 -3.07 13.54
C TRP A 241 -8.58 -4.09 14.02
N SER A 242 -8.31 -4.81 15.11
CA SER A 242 -9.23 -5.82 15.65
C SER A 242 -10.50 -5.23 16.25
N THR A 243 -10.41 -4.02 16.80
CA THR A 243 -11.53 -3.29 17.40
C THR A 243 -12.23 -2.34 16.42
N SER A 244 -11.65 -2.12 15.24
CA SER A 244 -12.18 -1.19 14.24
C SER A 244 -13.56 -1.58 13.75
N ILE A 245 -14.44 -0.59 13.64
CA ILE A 245 -15.75 -0.72 13.01
C ILE A 245 -15.68 -0.64 11.48
N LEU A 246 -14.55 -0.15 10.95
CA LEU A 246 -14.35 0.12 9.54
C LEU A 246 -13.97 -1.15 8.76
N ALA A 247 -14.30 -1.17 7.48
CA ALA A 247 -13.88 -2.24 6.57
C ALA A 247 -12.46 -1.98 6.03
N ALA A 248 -12.21 -0.76 5.56
CA ALA A 248 -10.92 -0.34 4.97
C ALA A 248 -10.65 1.15 5.20
N MET A 249 -11.51 2.05 4.74
CA MET A 249 -11.30 3.50 4.77
C MET A 249 -12.10 4.18 5.87
N THR A 250 -11.58 5.30 6.36
CA THR A 250 -12.18 6.11 7.42
C THR A 250 -13.19 7.12 6.88
N ASN A 251 -13.97 7.71 7.79
CA ASN A 251 -14.85 8.82 7.45
C ASN A 251 -14.02 10.11 7.31
N PRO A 252 -14.20 10.91 6.23
CA PRO A 252 -13.48 12.18 6.06
C PRO A 252 -13.68 13.20 7.20
N GLN A 253 -14.76 13.06 7.98
CA GLN A 253 -15.05 13.92 9.13
C GLN A 253 -14.34 13.51 10.42
N ASP A 254 -13.69 12.34 10.45
CA ASP A 254 -12.89 11.92 11.58
C ASP A 254 -11.59 12.72 11.69
N THR A 255 -10.98 12.70 12.87
CA THR A 255 -9.73 13.45 13.08
C THR A 255 -8.59 12.87 12.23
N PRO A 256 -7.64 13.69 11.74
CA PRO A 256 -6.48 13.20 10.98
C PRO A 256 -5.72 12.08 11.69
N VAL A 257 -5.59 12.16 13.01
CA VAL A 257 -4.90 11.16 13.83
C VAL A 257 -5.67 9.84 13.86
N THR A 258 -7.00 9.89 14.00
CA THR A 258 -7.85 8.69 13.96
C THR A 258 -7.83 8.05 12.58
N ARG A 259 -7.91 8.85 11.53
CA ARG A 259 -7.83 8.38 10.14
C ARG A 259 -6.48 7.71 9.89
N MET A 260 -5.40 8.37 10.23
CA MET A 260 -4.04 7.81 10.13
C MET A 260 -3.93 6.49 10.88
N ALA A 261 -4.31 6.42 12.15
CA ALA A 261 -4.15 5.23 12.98
C ALA A 261 -4.98 4.03 12.45
N GLU A 262 -6.22 4.25 12.03
CA GLU A 262 -7.10 3.20 11.50
C GLU A 262 -6.62 2.64 10.17
N GLU A 263 -6.26 3.51 9.23
CA GLU A 263 -5.84 3.11 7.89
C GLU A 263 -4.44 2.48 7.92
N THR A 264 -3.51 3.05 8.69
CA THR A 264 -2.20 2.41 8.89
C THR A 264 -2.35 1.05 9.55
N ALA A 265 -3.18 0.92 10.58
CA ALA A 265 -3.42 -0.37 11.23
C ALA A 265 -3.99 -1.42 10.26
N PHE A 266 -4.89 -1.01 9.36
CA PHE A 266 -5.41 -1.88 8.31
C PHE A 266 -4.31 -2.34 7.36
N ILE A 267 -3.51 -1.41 6.83
CA ILE A 267 -2.41 -1.71 5.90
C ILE A 267 -1.34 -2.58 6.58
N SER A 268 -0.94 -2.26 7.81
CA SER A 268 0.08 -2.99 8.55
C SER A 268 -0.20 -4.48 8.70
N VAL A 269 -1.46 -4.87 8.92
CA VAL A 269 -1.83 -6.29 9.03
C VAL A 269 -1.59 -7.03 7.72
N TRP A 270 -1.90 -6.42 6.60
CA TRP A 270 -1.66 -7.01 5.29
C TRP A 270 -0.17 -7.09 4.96
N VAL A 271 0.59 -6.05 5.30
CA VAL A 271 2.06 -6.03 5.12
C VAL A 271 2.72 -7.12 5.96
N ILE A 272 2.35 -7.26 7.24
CA ILE A 272 2.85 -8.35 8.09
C ILE A 272 2.51 -9.70 7.46
N GLY A 273 1.27 -9.88 7.01
CA GLY A 273 0.85 -11.12 6.35
C GLY A 273 1.66 -11.43 5.09
N ALA A 274 1.94 -10.43 4.27
CA ALA A 274 2.75 -10.56 3.05
C ALA A 274 4.21 -10.90 3.37
N TYR A 275 4.82 -10.22 4.34
CA TYR A 275 6.19 -10.50 4.79
C TYR A 275 6.31 -11.93 5.32
N LEU A 276 5.41 -12.34 6.22
CA LEU A 276 5.40 -13.70 6.74
C LEU A 276 5.24 -14.74 5.63
N ALA A 277 4.31 -14.52 4.68
CA ALA A 277 4.11 -15.45 3.58
C ALA A 277 5.37 -15.60 2.71
N TYR A 278 6.02 -14.46 2.39
CA TYR A 278 7.22 -14.43 1.56
C TYR A 278 8.41 -15.09 2.27
N ASP A 279 8.75 -14.61 3.47
CA ASP A 279 9.96 -15.03 4.18
C ASP A 279 9.86 -16.46 4.71
N TYR A 280 8.65 -16.90 5.09
CA TYR A 280 8.44 -18.31 5.45
C TYR A 280 8.65 -19.26 4.25
N VAL A 281 8.22 -18.84 3.05
CA VAL A 281 8.48 -19.62 1.84
C VAL A 281 9.97 -19.62 1.52
N ALA A 282 10.65 -18.49 1.61
CA ALA A 282 12.09 -18.39 1.38
C ALA A 282 12.89 -19.24 2.38
N GLU A 283 12.62 -19.09 3.68
CA GLU A 283 13.36 -19.77 4.75
C GLU A 283 13.08 -21.28 4.81
N PHE A 284 11.79 -21.68 4.71
CA PHE A 284 11.41 -23.08 4.93
C PHE A 284 11.27 -23.91 3.64
N ALA A 285 11.04 -23.27 2.47
CA ALA A 285 11.02 -23.96 1.19
C ALA A 285 12.40 -23.98 0.50
N GLY A 286 13.39 -23.25 1.03
CA GLY A 286 14.76 -23.22 0.51
C GLY A 286 14.86 -22.62 -0.90
N LEU A 287 13.97 -21.71 -1.26
CA LEU A 287 14.00 -21.02 -2.55
C LEU A 287 15.10 -19.95 -2.53
N ASP A 288 16.25 -20.27 -3.14
CA ASP A 288 17.28 -19.27 -3.40
C ASP A 288 16.89 -18.41 -4.63
N ILE A 289 16.26 -17.30 -4.33
CA ILE A 289 15.74 -16.38 -5.34
C ILE A 289 16.91 -15.77 -6.15
N ALA A 290 18.06 -15.51 -5.52
CA ALA A 290 19.23 -14.98 -6.19
C ALA A 290 19.76 -15.99 -7.24
N GLN A 291 19.85 -17.28 -6.91
CA GLN A 291 20.25 -18.33 -7.84
C GLN A 291 19.28 -18.53 -9.01
N MET A 292 17.98 -18.33 -8.77
CA MET A 292 16.99 -18.32 -9.86
C MET A 292 17.23 -17.17 -10.85
N PHE A 293 17.67 -16.00 -10.38
CA PHE A 293 17.93 -14.85 -11.23
C PHE A 293 19.16 -15.01 -12.12
N GLU A 294 20.23 -15.66 -11.65
CA GLU A 294 21.45 -15.85 -12.43
C GLU A 294 21.24 -16.77 -13.66
N THR A 295 20.30 -17.70 -13.59
CA THR A 295 20.12 -18.73 -14.62
C THR A 295 19.28 -18.27 -15.81
N ILE A 296 18.48 -17.18 -15.70
CA ILE A 296 17.42 -16.84 -16.65
C ILE A 296 17.40 -15.34 -17.01
N ALA A 297 18.54 -14.79 -17.44
CA ALA A 297 18.70 -13.36 -17.74
C ALA A 297 17.56 -12.69 -18.60
N PRO A 298 17.04 -13.29 -19.70
CA PRO A 298 15.96 -12.68 -20.48
C PRO A 298 14.61 -12.63 -19.77
N LEU A 299 14.41 -13.46 -18.73
CA LEU A 299 13.16 -13.53 -17.99
C LEU A 299 13.19 -12.62 -16.74
N LEU A 300 14.33 -12.05 -16.37
CA LEU A 300 14.46 -11.19 -15.20
C LEU A 300 13.47 -10.01 -15.19
N PRO A 301 13.30 -9.24 -16.29
CA PRO A 301 12.30 -8.18 -16.31
C PRO A 301 10.88 -8.71 -16.10
N LEU A 302 10.53 -9.85 -16.71
CA LEU A 302 9.21 -10.47 -16.55
C LEU A 302 8.99 -10.96 -15.12
N MET A 303 9.98 -11.61 -14.51
CA MET A 303 9.88 -12.07 -13.13
C MET A 303 9.71 -10.89 -12.16
N ALA A 304 10.47 -9.83 -12.35
CA ALA A 304 10.35 -8.62 -11.54
C ALA A 304 8.96 -7.96 -11.69
N ILE A 305 8.38 -7.95 -12.90
CA ILE A 305 7.01 -7.49 -13.14
C ILE A 305 5.99 -8.38 -12.42
N LEU A 306 6.14 -9.70 -12.47
CA LEU A 306 5.25 -10.64 -11.77
C LEU A 306 5.34 -10.48 -10.25
N ILE A 307 6.53 -10.23 -9.72
CA ILE A 307 6.73 -9.89 -8.31
C ILE A 307 6.01 -8.58 -7.97
N GLY A 308 5.98 -7.62 -8.88
CA GLY A 308 5.25 -6.36 -8.74
C GLY A 308 3.73 -6.53 -8.55
N PHE A 309 3.13 -7.64 -9.00
CA PHE A 309 1.71 -7.92 -8.77
C PHE A 309 1.40 -8.43 -7.35
N ILE A 310 2.42 -8.77 -6.58
CA ILE A 310 2.22 -9.13 -5.18
C ILE A 310 1.95 -7.85 -4.40
N PRO A 311 0.75 -7.72 -3.79
CA PRO A 311 0.41 -6.49 -3.06
C PRO A 311 1.38 -6.23 -1.91
N GLY A 312 1.78 -4.98 -1.77
CA GLY A 312 2.64 -4.54 -0.66
C GLY A 312 3.97 -3.98 -1.11
N CYS A 313 4.64 -3.27 -0.20
CA CYS A 313 5.94 -2.66 -0.46
C CYS A 313 7.12 -3.65 -0.32
N GLY A 314 6.94 -4.75 0.42
CA GLY A 314 7.99 -5.75 0.66
C GLY A 314 8.59 -6.34 -0.62
N PRO A 315 7.79 -6.90 -1.53
CA PRO A 315 8.28 -7.44 -2.79
C PRO A 315 9.04 -6.39 -3.64
N GLN A 316 8.62 -5.15 -3.59
CA GLN A 316 9.28 -4.05 -4.30
C GLN A 316 10.60 -3.67 -3.66
N VAL A 317 10.66 -3.60 -2.33
CA VAL A 317 11.91 -3.36 -1.59
C VAL A 317 12.92 -4.48 -1.87
N LEU A 318 12.45 -5.73 -1.96
CA LEU A 318 13.31 -6.85 -2.37
C LEU A 318 13.91 -6.62 -3.75
N VAL A 319 13.07 -6.31 -4.77
CA VAL A 319 13.55 -6.07 -6.14
C VAL A 319 14.53 -4.89 -6.17
N ALA A 320 14.23 -3.79 -5.47
CA ALA A 320 15.14 -2.65 -5.35
C ALA A 320 16.47 -3.07 -4.69
N THR A 321 16.43 -3.87 -3.63
CA THR A 321 17.64 -4.36 -2.95
C THR A 321 18.47 -5.28 -3.85
N LEU A 322 17.85 -6.17 -4.62
CA LEU A 322 18.56 -7.00 -5.59
C LEU A 322 19.24 -6.15 -6.68
N PHE A 323 18.59 -5.07 -7.12
CA PHE A 323 19.22 -4.12 -8.04
C PHE A 323 20.40 -3.39 -7.40
N LEU A 324 20.24 -2.91 -6.17
CA LEU A 324 21.31 -2.22 -5.44
C LEU A 324 22.55 -3.09 -5.23
N ASN A 325 22.35 -4.39 -5.06
CA ASN A 325 23.41 -5.39 -4.92
C ASN A 325 23.97 -5.86 -6.28
N GLY A 326 23.50 -5.31 -7.40
CA GLY A 326 23.96 -5.70 -8.73
C GLY A 326 23.51 -7.08 -9.21
N VAL A 327 22.54 -7.70 -8.54
CA VAL A 327 22.02 -9.04 -8.87
C VAL A 327 21.07 -8.99 -10.07
N ILE A 328 20.28 -7.94 -10.18
CA ILE A 328 19.36 -7.76 -11.30
C ILE A 328 19.62 -6.45 -12.05
N PRO A 329 19.33 -6.42 -13.37
CA PRO A 329 19.53 -5.22 -14.20
C PRO A 329 18.50 -4.14 -13.94
N PHE A 330 18.80 -2.90 -14.35
CA PHE A 330 17.87 -1.76 -14.29
C PHE A 330 16.52 -2.06 -14.98
N SER A 331 16.55 -2.83 -16.07
CA SER A 331 15.33 -3.24 -16.79
C SER A 331 14.34 -4.03 -15.91
N ALA A 332 14.84 -4.84 -14.98
CA ALA A 332 14.02 -5.55 -14.01
C ALA A 332 13.47 -4.60 -12.95
N LEU A 333 14.30 -3.69 -12.41
CA LEU A 333 13.88 -2.68 -11.46
C LEU A 333 12.74 -1.80 -12.01
N ILE A 334 12.91 -1.24 -13.23
CA ILE A 334 11.90 -0.35 -13.81
C ILE A 334 10.62 -1.11 -14.18
N GLY A 335 10.73 -2.36 -14.61
CA GLY A 335 9.58 -3.22 -14.85
C GLY A 335 8.76 -3.44 -13.58
N ASN A 336 9.42 -3.76 -12.47
CA ASN A 336 8.78 -3.89 -11.16
C ASN A 336 8.17 -2.56 -10.70
N ALA A 337 8.92 -1.45 -10.81
CA ALA A 337 8.45 -0.14 -10.38
C ALA A 337 7.15 0.31 -11.08
N ILE A 338 6.99 0.00 -12.39
CA ILE A 338 5.80 0.35 -13.17
C ILE A 338 4.64 -0.62 -12.90
N SER A 339 4.91 -1.88 -12.63
CA SER A 339 3.89 -2.91 -12.41
C SER A 339 3.42 -3.01 -10.95
N ASN A 340 4.18 -2.47 -10.03
CA ASN A 340 3.87 -2.55 -8.60
C ASN A 340 2.84 -1.49 -8.22
N ASP A 341 1.75 -1.96 -7.64
CA ASP A 341 0.68 -1.10 -7.14
C ASP A 341 0.89 -0.70 -5.65
N GLY A 342 1.96 -1.19 -5.02
CA GLY A 342 2.30 -0.90 -3.62
C GLY A 342 1.21 -1.29 -2.63
N ASP A 343 1.23 -0.65 -1.47
CA ASP A 343 0.20 -0.85 -0.44
C ASP A 343 -1.15 -0.24 -0.83
N ALA A 344 -1.21 0.62 -1.87
CA ALA A 344 -2.45 1.18 -2.38
C ALA A 344 -3.37 0.13 -3.00
N LEU A 345 -2.81 -1.03 -3.40
CA LEU A 345 -3.60 -2.14 -3.92
C LEU A 345 -4.52 -2.76 -2.84
N PHE A 346 -4.11 -2.75 -1.57
CA PHE A 346 -4.95 -3.30 -0.49
C PHE A 346 -6.28 -2.56 -0.32
N PRO A 347 -6.33 -1.23 -0.13
CA PRO A 347 -7.59 -0.52 -0.12
C PRO A 347 -8.32 -0.61 -1.48
N ALA A 348 -7.60 -0.65 -2.61
CA ALA A 348 -8.22 -0.83 -3.92
C ALA A 348 -8.97 -2.16 -4.02
N ILE A 349 -8.37 -3.27 -3.59
CA ILE A 349 -8.99 -4.60 -3.54
C ILE A 349 -10.17 -4.60 -2.55
N ALA A 350 -9.99 -3.99 -1.38
CA ALA A 350 -11.03 -3.96 -0.35
C ALA A 350 -12.28 -3.18 -0.78
N LEU A 351 -12.09 -2.09 -1.52
CA LEU A 351 -13.18 -1.22 -1.98
C LEU A 351 -13.79 -1.71 -3.30
N ASN A 352 -12.96 -2.12 -4.26
CA ASN A 352 -13.40 -2.60 -5.57
C ASN A 352 -12.39 -3.60 -6.18
N PRO A 353 -12.50 -4.90 -5.86
CA PRO A 353 -11.53 -5.91 -6.29
C PRO A 353 -11.44 -6.07 -7.82
N ARG A 354 -12.55 -5.83 -8.55
CA ARG A 354 -12.53 -5.88 -10.02
C ARG A 354 -11.76 -4.71 -10.62
N ALA A 355 -11.98 -3.51 -10.10
CA ALA A 355 -11.23 -2.33 -10.53
C ALA A 355 -9.74 -2.49 -10.22
N ALA A 356 -9.38 -2.99 -9.04
CA ALA A 356 -8.00 -3.27 -8.66
C ALA A 356 -7.33 -4.24 -9.64
N LEU A 357 -7.94 -5.41 -9.86
CA LEU A 357 -7.40 -6.43 -10.79
C LEU A 357 -7.19 -5.88 -12.21
N VAL A 358 -8.16 -5.12 -12.73
CA VAL A 358 -8.06 -4.54 -14.07
C VAL A 358 -7.03 -3.42 -14.12
N ALA A 359 -6.88 -2.61 -13.06
CA ALA A 359 -5.84 -1.59 -12.99
C ALA A 359 -4.44 -2.21 -13.02
N THR A 360 -4.19 -3.25 -12.22
CA THR A 360 -2.94 -4.04 -12.24
C THR A 360 -2.68 -4.66 -13.61
N ALA A 361 -3.70 -5.17 -14.29
CA ALA A 361 -3.53 -5.68 -15.65
C ALA A 361 -3.16 -4.58 -16.66
N TYR A 362 -3.69 -3.36 -16.49
CA TYR A 362 -3.30 -2.22 -17.32
C TYR A 362 -1.88 -1.72 -17.02
N SER A 363 -1.39 -1.77 -15.78
CA SER A 363 0.00 -1.40 -15.45
C SER A 363 1.02 -2.41 -15.99
N ALA A 364 0.64 -3.67 -16.14
CA ALA A 364 1.48 -4.73 -16.70
C ALA A 364 1.95 -4.43 -18.14
N VAL A 365 1.09 -3.87 -18.96
CA VAL A 365 1.40 -3.62 -20.39
C VAL A 365 2.54 -2.61 -20.56
N PRO A 366 2.46 -1.39 -20.00
CA PRO A 366 3.57 -0.45 -20.08
C PRO A 366 4.82 -0.94 -19.31
N ALA A 367 4.67 -1.69 -18.23
CA ALA A 367 5.78 -2.31 -17.53
C ALA A 367 6.58 -3.23 -18.44
N LEU A 368 5.92 -4.13 -19.16
CA LEU A 368 6.54 -5.02 -20.14
C LEU A 368 7.24 -4.23 -21.26
N ILE A 369 6.57 -3.23 -21.83
CA ILE A 369 7.14 -2.42 -22.92
C ILE A 369 8.40 -1.70 -22.45
N VAL A 370 8.34 -1.01 -21.32
CA VAL A 370 9.47 -0.21 -20.80
C VAL A 370 10.61 -1.12 -20.35
N ALA A 371 10.32 -2.17 -19.59
CA ALA A 371 11.33 -3.09 -19.09
C ALA A 371 12.11 -3.75 -20.24
N TYR A 372 11.42 -4.29 -21.24
CA TYR A 372 12.09 -4.92 -22.38
C TYR A 372 12.71 -3.91 -23.33
N ALA A 373 12.19 -2.67 -23.41
CA ALA A 373 12.90 -1.61 -24.12
C ALA A 373 14.28 -1.34 -23.51
N PHE A 374 14.36 -1.21 -22.18
CA PHE A 374 15.68 -1.09 -21.50
C PHE A 374 16.54 -2.33 -21.65
N TYR A 375 15.97 -3.51 -21.54
CA TYR A 375 16.69 -4.78 -21.67
C TYR A 375 17.40 -4.91 -23.03
N TRP A 376 16.73 -4.56 -24.13
CA TRP A 376 17.29 -4.72 -25.48
C TRP A 376 18.03 -3.49 -26.00
N LEU A 377 17.57 -2.29 -25.70
CA LEU A 377 18.13 -1.05 -26.24
C LEU A 377 19.25 -0.48 -25.36
N ALA A 378 19.25 -0.77 -24.09
CA ALA A 378 20.21 -0.24 -23.12
C ALA A 378 20.57 -1.28 -22.03
N PRO A 379 21.11 -2.47 -22.40
CA PRO A 379 21.31 -3.57 -21.45
C PRO A 379 22.30 -3.25 -20.31
N GLY A 380 23.21 -2.28 -20.49
CA GLY A 380 24.16 -1.82 -19.49
C GLY A 380 23.75 -0.52 -18.77
N PHE A 381 22.51 -0.06 -18.95
CA PHE A 381 22.06 1.19 -18.34
C PHE A 381 21.94 1.04 -16.83
N MET A 382 22.70 1.83 -16.09
CA MET A 382 22.73 1.88 -14.62
C MET A 382 23.05 0.55 -13.89
N ASN A 383 23.62 -0.42 -14.58
CA ASN A 383 24.10 -1.68 -13.98
C ASN A 383 25.47 -1.52 -13.32
#